data_af184efc42552fa7660c342f02bddc05
#
_entry.id   af184efc42552fa7660c342f02bddc05
#
_cell.length_a   1.000
_cell.length_b   1.000
_cell.length_c   1.000
_cell.angle_alpha   90.00
_cell.angle_beta   90.00
_cell.angle_gamma   90.00
#
_symmetry.space_group_name_H-M   'P 1'
#
loop_
_entity.id
_entity.type
_entity.pdbx_description
1 polymer ?
#
loop_
_entity_poly.entity_id
_entity_poly.type
_entity_poly.pdbx_seq_one_letter_code
_entity_poly.pdbx_strand_id
1 'polypeptide(L)'
;MNFWLGFLAFLACLGTLTAQEESIFGYSDIVKKAEALAQQPFVPQLQQLSPDLQNLDYDLYRRIRFLPEHTVWPSLPYRLGFFHPGYYYKQRVLFYAIEPDRIRDIPFSPSYFHYDKELVFSGRESFAGFKAYVPSVRPGVQDEFLSFLGASYFRAIGKGLHWGLSSRGLGINTGLSPEEFPSFCEFWIRQPKPTDTSLQFYALLDSESVTGGYQFNVRYSETTTMDIQATLFFRKKPQVVVLAPLTSMFYFGENTVNKPTLKPDYQPTGKTEFSMNRTDFKRREFRPEVHDSDGLLMETASGEKLWAPLDNPKSVVVRKFSDVTSFSLLQRDRDLSHYLDTEAEYHRRPNLTVVPKSDFGPGSVRLLEIPSNDEYSDNMVAGWELANTPEAGSRYEFAYQLIWDGKEADTSQFRVVSTTVHPNPRASETHFTVEFAKPESGETIPVDELRPFVAASQGGQVKDVQFAPTERGWLVSFTIFDPTPPQTMDISCVILRRDKFCSEKWLYLLNT
;
A
#
# COMPACT_ATOMS: atom_id res chain seq x y z
N MET A 1 69.64 4.79 51.02
CA MET A 1 69.76 5.91 50.08
C MET A 1 69.35 5.35 48.71
N ASN A 2 68.03 5.27 48.45
CA ASN A 2 67.52 4.67 47.22
C ASN A 2 66.55 5.68 46.57
N PHE A 3 66.91 6.14 45.40
CA PHE A 3 66.07 7.01 44.56
C PHE A 3 65.15 6.12 43.70
N TRP A 4 63.84 6.37 43.81
CA TRP A 4 62.84 5.88 42.90
C TRP A 4 62.48 6.96 41.91
N LEU A 5 62.68 6.69 40.61
CA LEU A 5 62.20 7.47 39.48
C LEU A 5 60.84 6.91 39.04
N GLY A 6 59.79 7.72 39.22
CA GLY A 6 58.45 7.40 38.68
C GLY A 6 58.31 7.87 37.22
N PHE A 7 57.95 6.96 36.31
CA PHE A 7 57.59 7.25 34.93
C PHE A 7 56.09 7.50 34.85
N LEU A 8 55.68 8.74 34.58
CA LEU A 8 54.31 9.09 34.26
C LEU A 8 54.09 8.91 32.75
N ALA A 9 53.33 7.87 32.37
CA ALA A 9 52.82 7.70 31.00
C ALA A 9 51.55 8.52 30.81
N PHE A 10 51.59 9.57 30.03
CA PHE A 10 50.43 10.32 29.55
C PHE A 10 49.82 9.56 28.37
N LEU A 11 48.67 8.88 28.57
CA LEU A 11 47.83 8.37 27.52
C LEU A 11 47.02 9.54 26.94
N ALA A 12 47.41 10.04 25.76
CA ALA A 12 46.58 10.94 24.99
C ALA A 12 45.48 10.12 24.29
N CYS A 13 44.25 10.15 24.83
CA CYS A 13 43.06 9.74 24.09
C CYS A 13 42.78 10.74 22.97
N LEU A 14 43.25 10.44 21.77
CA LEU A 14 42.76 11.07 20.55
C LEU A 14 41.35 10.55 20.28
N GLY A 15 40.35 11.24 20.84
CA GLY A 15 38.97 11.11 20.40
C GLY A 15 38.87 11.67 18.98
N THR A 16 38.68 10.79 18.01
CA THR A 16 38.26 11.19 16.68
C THR A 16 36.84 11.76 16.79
N LEU A 17 36.75 13.10 16.88
CA LEU A 17 35.52 13.81 16.57
C LEU A 17 35.26 13.59 15.07
N THR A 18 34.39 12.64 14.75
CA THR A 18 33.73 12.64 13.46
C THR A 18 32.88 13.90 13.42
N ALA A 19 33.33 14.92 12.71
CA ALA A 19 32.50 16.06 12.37
C ALA A 19 31.29 15.51 11.60
N GLN A 20 30.14 15.52 12.23
CA GLN A 20 28.86 15.29 11.58
C GLN A 20 28.71 16.50 10.62
N GLU A 21 28.85 16.27 9.29
CA GLU A 21 28.57 17.30 8.31
C GLU A 21 27.16 17.83 8.60
N GLU A 22 27.07 19.08 9.04
CA GLU A 22 25.76 19.73 9.22
C GLU A 22 25.06 19.79 7.88
N SER A 23 23.98 19.07 7.73
CA SER A 23 23.14 19.07 6.53
C SER A 23 22.52 20.46 6.38
N ILE A 24 22.64 21.06 5.19
CA ILE A 24 22.03 22.35 4.84
C ILE A 24 20.52 22.37 5.07
N PHE A 25 19.87 21.21 4.99
CA PHE A 25 18.43 21.03 5.21
C PHE A 25 18.17 19.63 5.74
N GLY A 26 17.27 19.50 6.70
CA GLY A 26 16.92 18.25 7.32
C GLY A 26 15.46 18.16 7.76
N TYR A 27 15.13 17.05 8.44
CA TYR A 27 13.79 16.79 8.92
C TYR A 27 13.22 17.89 9.80
N SER A 28 14.05 18.46 10.69
CA SER A 28 13.64 19.57 11.57
C SER A 28 13.15 20.81 10.80
N ASP A 29 13.70 21.08 9.63
CA ASP A 29 13.34 22.26 8.83
C ASP A 29 11.99 22.07 8.16
N ILE A 30 11.71 20.85 7.65
CA ILE A 30 10.40 20.54 7.11
C ILE A 30 9.31 20.50 8.20
N VAL A 31 9.64 20.02 9.41
CA VAL A 31 8.72 20.06 10.55
C VAL A 31 8.37 21.50 10.92
N LYS A 32 9.36 22.40 11.03
CA LYS A 32 9.12 23.84 11.27
C LYS A 32 8.25 24.48 10.16
N LYS A 33 8.50 24.09 8.91
CA LYS A 33 7.70 24.60 7.77
C LYS A 33 6.24 24.11 7.86
N ALA A 34 6.01 22.84 8.21
CA ALA A 34 4.68 22.31 8.42
C ALA A 34 3.96 22.97 9.59
N GLU A 35 4.66 23.21 10.70
CA GLU A 35 4.11 23.92 11.87
C GLU A 35 3.69 25.35 11.54
N ALA A 36 4.55 26.09 10.84
CA ALA A 36 4.24 27.45 10.39
C ALA A 36 3.06 27.48 9.42
N LEU A 37 2.97 26.49 8.52
CA LEU A 37 1.87 26.37 7.57
C LEU A 37 0.54 26.04 8.26
N ALA A 38 0.56 25.26 9.34
CA ALA A 38 -0.63 24.92 10.14
C ALA A 38 -1.29 26.15 10.78
N GLN A 39 -0.53 27.22 11.03
CA GLN A 39 -1.05 28.48 11.59
C GLN A 39 -1.78 29.35 10.54
N GLN A 40 -1.76 28.95 9.27
CA GLN A 40 -2.39 29.67 8.17
C GLN A 40 -3.62 28.90 7.70
N PRO A 41 -4.66 29.60 7.19
CA PRO A 41 -5.76 28.95 6.50
C PRO A 41 -5.26 28.11 5.32
N PHE A 42 -5.89 26.96 5.10
CA PHE A 42 -5.57 26.13 3.94
C PHE A 42 -5.92 26.85 2.64
N VAL A 43 -4.98 26.83 1.70
CA VAL A 43 -5.17 27.32 0.34
C VAL A 43 -4.84 26.19 -0.64
N PRO A 44 -5.82 25.69 -1.41
CA PRO A 44 -5.58 24.63 -2.38
C PRO A 44 -4.49 25.01 -3.38
N GLN A 45 -3.44 24.19 -3.48
CA GLN A 45 -2.30 24.43 -4.37
C GLN A 45 -2.60 23.89 -5.79
N LEU A 46 -3.68 24.41 -6.42
CA LEU A 46 -4.03 24.02 -7.78
C LEU A 46 -3.24 24.82 -8.81
N GLN A 47 -2.80 24.15 -9.85
CA GLN A 47 -2.11 24.78 -10.98
C GLN A 47 -3.10 25.49 -11.91
N GLN A 48 -2.68 26.64 -12.45
CA GLN A 48 -3.37 27.30 -13.55
C GLN A 48 -2.93 26.66 -14.88
N LEU A 49 -3.43 25.46 -15.14
CA LEU A 49 -3.13 24.74 -16.39
C LEU A 49 -3.82 25.40 -17.59
N SER A 50 -3.19 25.29 -18.76
CA SER A 50 -3.84 25.65 -20.03
C SER A 50 -5.10 24.80 -20.30
N PRO A 51 -6.04 25.25 -21.13
CA PRO A 51 -7.20 24.45 -21.51
C PRO A 51 -6.83 23.08 -22.10
N ASP A 52 -5.73 22.99 -22.86
CA ASP A 52 -5.24 21.75 -23.42
C ASP A 52 -4.90 20.73 -22.35
N LEU A 53 -4.21 21.16 -21.29
CA LEU A 53 -3.80 20.31 -20.18
C LEU A 53 -4.96 19.98 -19.23
N GLN A 54 -5.93 20.89 -19.08
CA GLN A 54 -7.12 20.66 -18.26
C GLN A 54 -8.05 19.58 -18.85
N ASN A 55 -8.11 19.49 -20.18
CA ASN A 55 -9.03 18.65 -20.94
C ASN A 55 -8.37 17.39 -21.50
N LEU A 56 -7.16 17.04 -21.07
CA LEU A 56 -6.53 15.77 -21.43
C LEU A 56 -7.41 14.60 -20.95
N ASP A 57 -7.69 13.67 -21.85
CA ASP A 57 -8.20 12.35 -21.47
C ASP A 57 -7.08 11.42 -21.02
N TYR A 58 -7.46 10.26 -20.51
CA TYR A 58 -6.50 9.26 -20.05
C TYR A 58 -5.55 8.77 -21.16
N ASP A 59 -6.06 8.55 -22.36
CA ASP A 59 -5.28 8.03 -23.49
C ASP A 59 -4.23 9.03 -23.99
N LEU A 60 -4.54 10.31 -23.98
CA LEU A 60 -3.58 11.37 -24.28
C LEU A 60 -2.57 11.55 -23.15
N TYR A 61 -3.04 11.55 -21.90
CA TYR A 61 -2.18 11.75 -20.73
C TYR A 61 -1.12 10.64 -20.61
N ARG A 62 -1.48 9.37 -20.75
CA ARG A 62 -0.55 8.23 -20.63
C ARG A 62 0.53 8.20 -21.71
N ARG A 63 0.34 8.92 -22.82
CA ARG A 63 1.31 9.06 -23.92
C ARG A 63 2.32 10.17 -23.70
N ILE A 64 2.09 11.08 -22.75
CA ILE A 64 3.08 12.03 -22.30
C ILE A 64 4.13 11.29 -21.48
N ARG A 65 5.38 11.21 -22.01
CA ARG A 65 6.45 10.41 -21.42
C ARG A 65 7.63 11.27 -21.05
N PHE A 66 8.11 11.13 -19.82
CA PHE A 66 9.35 11.77 -19.38
C PHE A 66 10.53 11.22 -20.19
N LEU A 67 11.38 12.11 -20.68
CA LEU A 67 12.53 11.77 -21.51
C LEU A 67 13.72 11.35 -20.65
N PRO A 68 14.31 10.16 -20.88
CA PRO A 68 15.41 9.63 -20.05
C PRO A 68 16.64 10.52 -19.97
N GLU A 69 16.93 11.30 -21.02
CA GLU A 69 18.06 12.24 -21.08
C GLU A 69 17.93 13.40 -20.10
N HIS A 70 16.73 13.70 -19.63
CA HIS A 70 16.45 14.73 -18.62
C HIS A 70 16.40 14.20 -17.19
N THR A 71 16.74 12.91 -16.98
CA THR A 71 16.82 12.31 -15.65
C THR A 71 17.80 13.07 -14.78
N VAL A 72 17.37 13.45 -13.57
CA VAL A 72 18.25 14.09 -12.59
C VAL A 72 19.24 13.06 -12.04
N TRP A 73 20.51 13.42 -11.94
CA TRP A 73 21.63 12.56 -11.49
C TRP A 73 21.85 11.30 -12.33
N PRO A 74 22.03 11.40 -13.65
CA PRO A 74 22.06 10.24 -14.56
C PRO A 74 23.21 9.25 -14.30
N SER A 75 24.25 9.67 -13.58
CA SER A 75 25.43 8.84 -13.25
C SER A 75 25.42 8.29 -11.83
N LEU A 76 24.40 8.60 -11.02
CA LEU A 76 24.31 8.18 -9.62
C LEU A 76 23.43 6.93 -9.45
N PRO A 77 23.53 6.22 -8.31
CA PRO A 77 22.79 4.98 -8.08
C PRO A 77 21.26 5.16 -8.05
N TYR A 78 20.79 6.34 -7.64
CA TYR A 78 19.37 6.71 -7.68
C TYR A 78 19.20 7.93 -8.58
N ARG A 79 18.21 7.88 -9.46
CA ARG A 79 17.90 8.89 -10.48
C ARG A 79 16.46 9.29 -10.38
N LEU A 80 16.12 10.53 -10.79
CA LEU A 80 14.77 11.03 -10.72
C LEU A 80 14.23 11.37 -12.11
N GLY A 81 12.96 11.01 -12.30
CA GLY A 81 12.11 11.53 -13.36
C GLY A 81 10.85 12.11 -12.76
N PHE A 82 10.02 12.76 -13.58
CA PHE A 82 8.88 13.50 -13.08
C PHE A 82 7.61 13.17 -13.87
N PHE A 83 6.47 13.38 -13.20
CA PHE A 83 5.16 13.26 -13.83
C PHE A 83 4.68 14.63 -14.34
N HIS A 84 4.08 14.60 -15.51
CA HIS A 84 3.48 15.76 -16.15
C HIS A 84 2.17 16.14 -15.45
N PRO A 85 1.85 17.44 -15.30
CA PRO A 85 0.54 17.88 -14.84
C PRO A 85 -0.53 17.71 -15.93
N GLY A 86 -1.77 17.53 -15.54
CA GLY A 86 -2.91 17.38 -16.44
C GLY A 86 -3.82 16.23 -16.07
N TYR A 87 -4.91 16.01 -16.79
CA TYR A 87 -5.92 15.01 -16.48
C TYR A 87 -6.46 15.22 -15.04
N TYR A 88 -6.30 14.23 -14.13
CA TYR A 88 -6.66 14.38 -12.71
C TYR A 88 -5.56 15.04 -11.87
N TYR A 89 -4.32 15.11 -12.37
CA TYR A 89 -3.15 15.57 -11.61
C TYR A 89 -2.95 17.08 -11.78
N LYS A 90 -3.81 17.86 -11.11
CA LYS A 90 -3.86 19.34 -11.21
C LYS A 90 -3.21 20.03 -10.02
N GLN A 91 -2.73 19.28 -9.03
CA GLN A 91 -2.05 19.87 -7.89
C GLN A 91 -0.62 20.27 -8.25
N ARG A 92 -0.19 21.40 -7.68
CA ARG A 92 1.18 21.89 -7.82
C ARG A 92 2.08 21.14 -6.87
N VAL A 93 3.16 20.55 -7.39
CA VAL A 93 4.21 19.89 -6.59
C VAL A 93 5.55 20.53 -6.93
N LEU A 94 6.27 21.01 -5.91
CA LEU A 94 7.58 21.63 -6.05
C LEU A 94 8.68 20.66 -5.67
N PHE A 95 9.82 20.74 -6.37
CA PHE A 95 10.94 19.85 -6.16
C PHE A 95 12.24 20.61 -5.96
N TYR A 96 13.00 20.19 -4.96
CA TYR A 96 14.29 20.75 -4.60
C TYR A 96 15.33 19.63 -4.48
N ALA A 97 16.50 19.82 -5.06
CA ALA A 97 17.67 18.98 -4.85
C ALA A 97 18.49 19.53 -3.67
N ILE A 98 18.75 18.70 -2.66
CA ILE A 98 19.71 19.02 -1.59
C ILE A 98 21.06 18.52 -2.07
N GLU A 99 21.88 19.44 -2.59
CA GLU A 99 23.26 19.22 -3.02
C GLU A 99 24.22 19.46 -1.83
N PRO A 100 25.48 19.07 -1.89
CA PRO A 100 26.39 19.19 -0.74
C PRO A 100 26.57 20.62 -0.20
N ASP A 101 26.45 21.62 -1.07
CA ASP A 101 26.72 23.04 -0.76
C ASP A 101 25.50 23.96 -0.89
N ARG A 102 24.38 23.46 -1.40
CA ARG A 102 23.19 24.28 -1.66
C ARG A 102 21.91 23.47 -1.81
N ILE A 103 20.78 24.17 -1.74
CA ILE A 103 19.48 23.67 -2.21
C ILE A 103 19.22 24.30 -3.59
N ARG A 104 18.89 23.46 -4.57
CA ARG A 104 18.62 23.88 -5.94
C ARG A 104 17.19 23.51 -6.33
N ASP A 105 16.45 24.47 -6.88
CA ASP A 105 15.14 24.22 -7.47
C ASP A 105 15.26 23.28 -8.68
N ILE A 106 14.28 22.40 -8.84
CA ILE A 106 14.08 21.58 -10.03
C ILE A 106 12.81 22.07 -10.72
N PRO A 107 12.90 23.05 -11.62
CA PRO A 107 11.74 23.64 -12.28
C PRO A 107 11.17 22.69 -13.35
N PHE A 108 9.86 22.79 -13.56
CA PHE A 108 9.18 22.13 -14.67
C PHE A 108 9.68 22.74 -16.02
N SER A 109 9.85 21.86 -17.01
CA SER A 109 10.02 22.27 -18.40
C SER A 109 9.25 21.32 -19.31
N PRO A 110 8.48 21.85 -20.29
CA PRO A 110 7.85 21.01 -21.31
C PRO A 110 8.88 20.17 -22.10
N SER A 111 10.10 20.69 -22.28
CA SER A 111 11.16 19.97 -23.00
C SER A 111 11.62 18.66 -22.32
N TYR A 112 11.21 18.41 -21.08
CA TYR A 112 11.54 17.17 -20.37
C TYR A 112 10.62 16.00 -20.78
N PHE A 113 9.62 16.26 -21.62
CA PHE A 113 8.61 15.28 -21.97
C PHE A 113 8.49 15.14 -23.49
N HIS A 114 8.14 13.92 -23.89
CA HIS A 114 7.68 13.63 -25.24
C HIS A 114 6.17 13.81 -25.34
N TYR A 115 5.70 14.40 -26.44
CA TYR A 115 4.31 14.63 -26.74
C TYR A 115 3.97 14.09 -28.14
N ASP A 116 2.87 13.35 -28.26
CA ASP A 116 2.38 12.86 -29.56
C ASP A 116 1.69 13.98 -30.38
N LYS A 117 1.30 15.08 -29.73
CA LYS A 117 0.74 16.28 -30.37
C LYS A 117 1.25 17.53 -29.68
N GLU A 118 1.23 18.65 -30.38
CA GLU A 118 1.52 19.94 -29.79
C GLU A 118 0.49 20.29 -28.71
N LEU A 119 0.97 20.76 -27.57
CA LEU A 119 0.20 21.24 -26.44
C LEU A 119 0.58 22.69 -26.13
N VAL A 120 -0.39 23.48 -25.74
CA VAL A 120 -0.16 24.85 -25.29
C VAL A 120 0.11 24.86 -23.79
N PHE A 121 1.12 25.61 -23.38
CA PHE A 121 1.52 25.77 -21.99
C PHE A 121 1.29 27.20 -21.51
N SER A 122 0.93 27.36 -20.22
CA SER A 122 0.75 28.67 -19.59
C SER A 122 2.09 29.28 -19.16
N GLY A 123 3.15 28.48 -19.06
CA GLY A 123 4.46 28.84 -18.51
C GLY A 123 4.48 28.94 -16.98
N ARG A 124 3.44 28.43 -16.31
CA ARG A 124 3.30 28.41 -14.85
C ARG A 124 3.09 27.00 -14.30
N GLU A 125 3.22 26.00 -15.16
CA GLU A 125 3.11 24.61 -14.78
C GLU A 125 4.23 24.20 -13.81
N SER A 126 3.92 23.23 -12.95
CA SER A 126 4.90 22.48 -12.16
C SER A 126 4.64 20.99 -12.35
N PHE A 127 5.54 20.16 -11.87
CA PHE A 127 5.32 18.71 -11.90
C PHE A 127 4.09 18.30 -11.08
N ALA A 128 3.55 17.11 -11.40
CA ALA A 128 2.46 16.49 -10.64
C ALA A 128 2.95 15.47 -9.61
N GLY A 129 4.22 15.07 -9.72
CA GLY A 129 4.85 14.05 -8.88
C GLY A 129 6.22 13.66 -9.42
N PHE A 130 6.84 12.66 -8.81
CA PHE A 130 8.13 12.15 -9.24
C PHE A 130 8.19 10.64 -9.21
N LYS A 131 9.17 10.09 -9.89
CA LYS A 131 9.55 8.68 -9.88
C LYS A 131 11.05 8.54 -9.73
N ALA A 132 11.45 7.45 -9.10
CA ALA A 132 12.86 7.14 -8.93
C ALA A 132 13.22 5.86 -9.66
N TYR A 133 14.47 5.88 -10.18
CA TYR A 133 15.04 4.79 -10.96
C TYR A 133 16.33 4.32 -10.35
N VAL A 134 16.65 3.06 -10.62
CA VAL A 134 17.97 2.46 -10.42
C VAL A 134 18.51 1.96 -11.75
N PRO A 135 19.86 1.80 -11.91
CA PRO A 135 20.44 1.16 -13.07
C PRO A 135 19.91 -0.27 -13.22
N SER A 136 19.37 -0.60 -14.38
CA SER A 136 18.99 -1.99 -14.70
C SER A 136 20.22 -2.87 -14.90
N VAL A 137 20.01 -4.19 -14.79
CA VAL A 137 21.02 -5.17 -15.23
C VAL A 137 21.33 -5.08 -16.74
N ARG A 138 20.42 -4.47 -17.52
CA ARG A 138 20.61 -4.20 -18.95
C ARG A 138 21.32 -2.86 -19.13
N PRO A 139 22.49 -2.79 -19.81
CA PRO A 139 23.17 -1.53 -20.05
C PRO A 139 22.27 -0.49 -20.73
N GLY A 140 22.28 0.74 -20.20
CA GLY A 140 21.48 1.85 -20.75
C GLY A 140 20.00 1.85 -20.38
N VAL A 141 19.50 0.83 -19.68
CA VAL A 141 18.12 0.76 -19.17
C VAL A 141 18.08 1.21 -17.71
N GLN A 142 16.96 1.81 -17.30
CA GLN A 142 16.69 2.21 -15.93
C GLN A 142 15.42 1.51 -15.47
N ASP A 143 15.47 0.91 -14.29
CA ASP A 143 14.30 0.27 -13.69
C ASP A 143 13.62 1.28 -12.75
N GLU A 144 12.37 1.61 -13.04
CA GLU A 144 11.52 2.44 -12.17
C GLU A 144 11.07 1.57 -10.99
N PHE A 145 11.31 2.02 -9.76
CA PHE A 145 10.97 1.24 -8.55
C PHE A 145 10.12 2.00 -7.55
N LEU A 146 10.00 3.32 -7.69
CA LEU A 146 9.30 4.21 -6.76
C LEU A 146 8.56 5.29 -7.53
N SER A 147 7.32 5.60 -7.13
CA SER A 147 6.55 6.72 -7.66
C SER A 147 5.71 7.40 -6.59
N PHE A 148 5.63 8.73 -6.67
CA PHE A 148 4.75 9.60 -5.89
C PHE A 148 3.90 10.39 -6.88
N LEU A 149 2.59 10.15 -6.91
CA LEU A 149 1.68 10.80 -7.86
C LEU A 149 0.26 10.85 -7.30
N GLY A 150 -0.31 12.05 -7.26
CA GLY A 150 -1.67 12.31 -6.84
C GLY A 150 -1.85 12.33 -5.31
N ALA A 151 -2.37 13.42 -4.76
CA ALA A 151 -2.53 13.63 -3.33
C ALA A 151 -1.28 13.22 -2.54
N SER A 152 -1.41 12.26 -1.61
CA SER A 152 -0.26 11.69 -0.89
C SER A 152 -0.01 10.22 -1.23
N TYR A 153 -0.46 9.75 -2.40
CA TYR A 153 -0.23 8.38 -2.84
C TYR A 153 1.20 8.15 -3.29
N PHE A 154 1.72 6.98 -2.95
CA PHE A 154 3.00 6.50 -3.44
C PHE A 154 3.03 4.98 -3.55
N ARG A 155 3.87 4.48 -4.45
CA ARG A 155 4.03 3.06 -4.76
C ARG A 155 5.51 2.74 -4.85
N ALA A 156 5.88 1.52 -4.44
CA ALA A 156 7.17 0.96 -4.73
C ALA A 156 7.04 -0.51 -5.13
N ILE A 157 8.10 -1.05 -5.71
CA ILE A 157 8.19 -2.48 -6.05
C ILE A 157 9.56 -3.02 -5.66
N GLY A 158 9.62 -4.30 -5.30
CA GLY A 158 10.86 -5.07 -5.23
C GLY A 158 11.28 -5.54 -6.63
N LYS A 159 12.51 -6.01 -6.73
CA LYS A 159 13.06 -6.52 -8.01
C LYS A 159 12.25 -7.70 -8.54
N GLY A 160 11.89 -7.67 -9.81
CA GLY A 160 11.12 -8.72 -10.47
C GLY A 160 9.62 -8.69 -10.19
N LEU A 161 9.12 -7.76 -9.39
CA LEU A 161 7.70 -7.56 -9.14
C LEU A 161 7.08 -6.57 -10.13
N HIS A 162 5.76 -6.53 -10.15
CA HIS A 162 4.97 -5.60 -10.96
C HIS A 162 4.25 -4.57 -10.08
N TRP A 163 3.84 -3.42 -10.65
CA TRP A 163 3.10 -2.39 -9.93
C TRP A 163 1.74 -2.90 -9.44
N GLY A 164 1.41 -2.61 -8.19
CA GLY A 164 0.14 -2.98 -7.57
C GLY A 164 -0.23 -2.01 -6.45
N LEU A 165 -0.20 -2.49 -5.22
CA LEU A 165 -0.61 -1.76 -4.04
C LEU A 165 0.08 -0.42 -3.89
N SER A 166 -0.63 0.54 -3.31
CA SER A 166 -0.11 1.83 -2.93
C SER A 166 -0.23 2.08 -1.42
N SER A 167 0.49 3.09 -0.95
CA SER A 167 0.31 3.68 0.38
C SER A 167 -0.03 5.16 0.22
N ARG A 168 -0.63 5.73 1.26
CA ARG A 168 -0.87 7.17 1.38
C ARG A 168 -0.06 7.74 2.54
N GLY A 169 0.31 9.01 2.48
CA GLY A 169 0.93 9.67 3.62
C GLY A 169 0.02 9.67 4.85
N LEU A 170 -1.27 9.94 4.65
CA LEU A 170 -2.27 10.02 5.72
C LEU A 170 -3.68 9.81 5.15
N GLY A 171 -4.54 9.15 5.92
CA GLY A 171 -5.97 9.08 5.67
C GLY A 171 -6.75 10.01 6.60
N ILE A 172 -7.54 10.91 6.05
CA ILE A 172 -8.43 11.81 6.81
C ILE A 172 -9.87 11.59 6.36
N ASN A 173 -10.74 11.21 7.31
CA ASN A 173 -12.14 10.90 7.06
C ASN A 173 -12.33 9.80 5.99
N THR A 174 -11.37 8.88 5.88
CA THR A 174 -11.37 7.81 4.88
C THR A 174 -12.61 6.93 5.02
N GLY A 175 -13.36 6.79 3.91
CA GLY A 175 -14.64 6.08 3.89
C GLY A 175 -15.83 6.90 4.40
N LEU A 176 -15.66 8.16 4.70
CA LEU A 176 -16.73 9.12 4.97
C LEU A 176 -16.98 10.02 3.75
N SER A 177 -18.09 10.72 3.74
CA SER A 177 -18.39 11.72 2.69
C SER A 177 -18.62 13.10 3.34
N PRO A 178 -17.82 14.12 2.98
CA PRO A 178 -16.66 14.05 2.08
C PRO A 178 -15.41 13.44 2.74
N GLU A 179 -14.63 12.67 1.96
CA GLU A 179 -13.27 12.28 2.32
C GLU A 179 -12.30 13.43 2.02
N GLU A 180 -11.29 13.63 2.88
CA GLU A 180 -10.24 14.60 2.66
C GLU A 180 -8.96 13.88 2.19
N PHE A 181 -8.30 14.44 1.16
CA PHE A 181 -7.10 13.88 0.57
C PHE A 181 -5.89 14.80 0.83
N PRO A 182 -5.19 14.65 1.95
CA PRO A 182 -3.93 15.36 2.19
C PRO A 182 -2.95 15.12 1.05
N SER A 183 -2.21 16.15 0.65
CA SER A 183 -1.36 16.11 -0.53
C SER A 183 0.07 16.47 -0.21
N PHE A 184 1.02 15.72 -0.76
CA PHE A 184 2.41 16.15 -0.78
C PHE A 184 2.58 17.27 -1.80
N CYS A 185 2.91 18.48 -1.33
CA CYS A 185 3.01 19.68 -2.17
C CYS A 185 4.46 20.10 -2.46
N GLU A 186 5.41 19.68 -1.65
CA GLU A 186 6.84 19.99 -1.84
C GLU A 186 7.71 18.78 -1.46
N PHE A 187 8.79 18.57 -2.23
CA PHE A 187 9.78 17.53 -1.97
C PHE A 187 11.19 18.10 -1.97
N TRP A 188 12.01 17.72 -1.00
CA TRP A 188 13.45 17.97 -0.92
C TRP A 188 14.19 16.65 -0.99
N ILE A 189 14.85 16.39 -2.11
CA ILE A 189 15.47 15.09 -2.37
C ILE A 189 16.98 15.25 -2.27
N ARG A 190 17.60 14.48 -1.39
CA ARG A 190 19.03 14.51 -1.19
C ARG A 190 19.75 13.87 -2.37
N GLN A 191 20.71 14.58 -2.94
CA GLN A 191 21.58 14.02 -3.97
C GLN A 191 22.32 12.80 -3.39
N PRO A 192 22.14 11.59 -3.97
CA PRO A 192 22.84 10.41 -3.50
C PRO A 192 24.35 10.50 -3.80
N LYS A 193 25.16 9.95 -2.91
CA LYS A 193 26.58 9.69 -3.17
C LYS A 193 26.71 8.42 -4.04
N PRO A 194 27.82 8.24 -4.79
CA PRO A 194 28.01 7.03 -5.62
C PRO A 194 27.94 5.70 -4.86
N THR A 195 28.20 5.73 -3.55
CA THR A 195 28.19 4.55 -2.67
C THR A 195 26.88 4.37 -1.88
N ASP A 196 25.92 5.28 -2.03
CA ASP A 196 24.68 5.20 -1.26
C ASP A 196 23.82 4.03 -1.73
N THR A 197 23.29 3.30 -0.73
CA THR A 197 22.39 2.17 -0.92
C THR A 197 20.94 2.53 -0.60
N SER A 198 20.67 3.81 -0.32
CA SER A 198 19.32 4.33 -0.05
C SER A 198 19.14 5.71 -0.66
N LEU A 199 17.90 6.04 -1.00
CA LEU A 199 17.45 7.36 -1.41
C LEU A 199 16.75 8.03 -0.23
N GLN A 200 17.26 9.20 0.20
CA GLN A 200 16.67 9.99 1.29
C GLN A 200 16.00 11.24 0.74
N PHE A 201 14.80 11.52 1.21
CA PHE A 201 14.08 12.75 0.88
C PHE A 201 13.09 13.14 1.96
N TYR A 202 12.64 14.39 1.88
CA TYR A 202 11.65 14.98 2.76
C TYR A 202 10.46 15.48 1.95
N ALA A 203 9.27 15.52 2.57
CA ALA A 203 8.08 16.04 1.93
C ALA A 203 7.24 16.88 2.90
N LEU A 204 6.63 17.93 2.36
CA LEU A 204 5.60 18.72 3.03
C LEU A 204 4.23 18.22 2.59
N LEU A 205 3.43 17.80 3.55
CA LEU A 205 2.03 17.45 3.35
C LEU A 205 1.14 18.60 3.78
N ASP A 206 0.10 18.90 3.00
CA ASP A 206 -0.87 19.96 3.28
C ASP A 206 -2.29 19.54 2.90
N SER A 207 -3.24 19.95 3.74
CA SER A 207 -4.67 19.79 3.50
C SER A 207 -5.51 20.70 4.41
N GLU A 208 -6.83 20.64 4.29
CA GLU A 208 -7.72 21.51 5.07
C GLU A 208 -7.61 21.27 6.60
N SER A 209 -7.49 20.01 7.01
CA SER A 209 -7.46 19.65 8.43
C SER A 209 -6.06 19.51 9.02
N VAL A 210 -5.02 19.28 8.19
CA VAL A 210 -3.71 18.90 8.70
C VAL A 210 -2.57 19.30 7.77
N THR A 211 -1.41 19.66 8.36
CA THR A 211 -0.12 19.74 7.67
C THR A 211 0.83 18.71 8.25
N GLY A 212 1.89 18.36 7.51
CA GLY A 212 2.87 17.41 8.00
C GLY A 212 4.25 17.53 7.36
N GLY A 213 5.28 17.34 8.18
CA GLY A 213 6.65 17.12 7.73
C GLY A 213 6.95 15.64 7.71
N TYR A 214 7.42 15.13 6.57
CA TYR A 214 7.76 13.73 6.36
C TYR A 214 9.23 13.56 5.99
N GLN A 215 9.86 12.50 6.51
CA GLN A 215 11.14 12.00 6.06
C GLN A 215 10.96 10.59 5.54
N PHE A 216 11.59 10.30 4.40
CA PHE A 216 11.63 8.99 3.76
C PHE A 216 13.06 8.55 3.57
N ASN A 217 13.33 7.26 3.83
CA ASN A 217 14.59 6.61 3.51
C ASN A 217 14.31 5.27 2.82
N VAL A 218 14.57 5.18 1.53
CA VAL A 218 14.15 4.07 0.67
C VAL A 218 15.34 3.26 0.22
N ARG A 219 15.30 1.93 0.41
CA ARG A 219 16.28 0.97 -0.12
C ARG A 219 15.60 0.05 -1.11
N TYR A 220 16.13 -0.02 -2.31
CA TYR A 220 15.69 -0.93 -3.35
C TYR A 220 16.54 -2.19 -3.40
N SER A 221 15.90 -3.35 -3.41
CA SER A 221 16.53 -4.66 -3.61
C SER A 221 15.46 -5.68 -4.08
N GLU A 222 15.68 -6.98 -3.86
CA GLU A 222 14.63 -8.01 -4.00
C GLU A 222 13.38 -7.64 -3.17
N THR A 223 13.61 -7.03 -2.00
CA THR A 223 12.61 -6.42 -1.12
C THR A 223 12.89 -4.93 -1.05
N THR A 224 11.94 -4.09 -1.42
CA THR A 224 12.06 -2.64 -1.21
C THR A 224 11.55 -2.26 0.17
N THR A 225 12.37 -1.57 0.95
CA THR A 225 12.02 -1.06 2.27
C THR A 225 12.01 0.45 2.29
N MET A 226 11.07 1.04 3.02
CA MET A 226 10.95 2.49 3.18
C MET A 226 10.71 2.81 4.65
N ASP A 227 11.70 3.43 5.30
CA ASP A 227 11.55 3.98 6.62
C ASP A 227 10.92 5.37 6.52
N ILE A 228 9.85 5.61 7.28
CA ILE A 228 9.05 6.83 7.26
C ILE A 228 8.95 7.38 8.67
N GLN A 229 9.24 8.68 8.79
CA GLN A 229 8.97 9.46 10.00
C GLN A 229 8.10 10.65 9.63
N ALA A 230 7.07 10.92 10.43
CA ALA A 230 6.13 12.01 10.20
C ALA A 230 5.84 12.79 11.48
N THR A 231 5.73 14.11 11.34
CA THR A 231 5.19 15.02 12.35
C THR A 231 4.04 15.81 11.73
N LEU A 232 2.86 15.66 12.31
CA LEU A 232 1.62 16.29 11.87
C LEU A 232 1.23 17.45 12.78
N PHE A 233 0.56 18.45 12.20
CA PHE A 233 -0.03 19.59 12.90
C PHE A 233 -1.47 19.79 12.43
N PHE A 234 -2.44 19.67 13.34
CA PHE A 234 -3.85 19.68 13.03
C PHE A 234 -4.43 21.10 13.07
N ARG A 235 -5.02 21.55 11.96
CA ARG A 235 -5.80 22.79 11.88
C ARG A 235 -7.21 22.63 12.42
N LYS A 236 -7.79 21.44 12.21
CA LYS A 236 -9.14 21.04 12.62
C LYS A 236 -9.09 19.65 13.20
N LYS A 237 -10.10 19.30 14.00
CA LYS A 237 -10.30 17.93 14.48
C LYS A 237 -11.01 17.10 13.40
N PRO A 238 -10.38 16.11 12.77
CA PRO A 238 -11.05 15.19 11.85
C PRO A 238 -11.98 14.22 12.60
N GLN A 239 -12.91 13.59 11.89
CA GLN A 239 -13.72 12.50 12.46
C GLN A 239 -12.94 11.17 12.50
N VAL A 240 -12.13 10.92 11.47
CA VAL A 240 -11.32 9.70 11.33
C VAL A 240 -9.90 10.09 10.90
N VAL A 241 -8.90 9.53 11.57
CA VAL A 241 -7.49 9.63 11.18
C VAL A 241 -6.92 8.22 11.05
N VAL A 242 -6.36 7.93 9.88
CA VAL A 242 -5.75 6.64 9.56
C VAL A 242 -4.27 6.85 9.26
N LEU A 243 -3.39 6.26 10.08
CA LEU A 243 -1.95 6.27 9.90
C LEU A 243 -1.52 5.11 8.99
N ALA A 244 -0.45 5.32 8.21
CA ALA A 244 0.12 4.34 7.29
C ALA A 244 -0.93 3.61 6.43
N PRO A 245 -1.86 4.34 5.75
CA PRO A 245 -2.90 3.68 4.97
C PRO A 245 -2.31 2.96 3.76
N LEU A 246 -2.66 1.69 3.59
CA LEU A 246 -2.41 0.88 2.42
C LEU A 246 -3.66 0.88 1.54
N THR A 247 -3.49 0.89 0.23
CA THR A 247 -4.61 0.76 -0.72
C THR A 247 -4.35 -0.35 -1.72
N SER A 248 -5.40 -1.08 -2.05
CA SER A 248 -5.38 -2.20 -2.97
C SER A 248 -6.68 -2.25 -3.78
N MET A 249 -6.67 -3.04 -4.81
CA MET A 249 -7.85 -3.38 -5.61
C MET A 249 -8.23 -4.84 -5.39
N PHE A 250 -9.51 -5.10 -5.13
CA PHE A 250 -10.11 -6.43 -5.15
C PHE A 250 -11.44 -6.34 -5.91
N TYR A 251 -11.47 -6.91 -7.12
CA TYR A 251 -12.67 -6.92 -7.94
C TYR A 251 -13.45 -8.21 -7.73
N PHE A 252 -12.80 -9.36 -7.83
CA PHE A 252 -13.32 -10.67 -7.44
C PHE A 252 -12.16 -11.68 -7.28
N GLY A 253 -12.40 -12.71 -6.48
CA GLY A 253 -11.48 -13.81 -6.21
C GLY A 253 -12.23 -15.14 -6.04
N GLU A 254 -11.54 -16.12 -5.49
CA GLU A 254 -12.06 -17.47 -5.25
C GLU A 254 -13.23 -17.52 -4.24
N ASN A 255 -13.29 -16.56 -3.32
CA ASN A 255 -14.36 -16.37 -2.35
C ASN A 255 -15.58 -15.63 -2.91
N THR A 256 -15.51 -15.13 -4.14
CA THR A 256 -16.62 -14.37 -4.76
C THR A 256 -17.68 -15.30 -5.32
N VAL A 257 -18.87 -15.23 -4.75
CA VAL A 257 -20.01 -16.10 -5.10
C VAL A 257 -20.50 -15.86 -6.54
N ASN A 258 -20.60 -14.59 -6.94
CA ASN A 258 -21.10 -14.20 -8.26
C ASN A 258 -20.05 -13.36 -8.97
N LYS A 259 -19.31 -13.95 -9.88
CA LYS A 259 -18.35 -13.22 -10.69
C LYS A 259 -19.05 -12.16 -11.54
N PRO A 260 -18.43 -10.98 -11.71
CA PRO A 260 -18.98 -9.93 -12.57
C PRO A 260 -19.21 -10.39 -14.00
N THR A 261 -20.23 -9.83 -14.63
CA THR A 261 -20.43 -9.94 -16.09
C THR A 261 -19.81 -8.71 -16.73
N LEU A 262 -18.88 -8.89 -17.65
CA LEU A 262 -18.29 -7.77 -18.41
C LEU A 262 -19.40 -6.95 -19.05
N LYS A 263 -19.41 -5.63 -18.80
CA LYS A 263 -20.29 -4.72 -19.53
C LYS A 263 -19.85 -4.67 -21.00
N PRO A 264 -20.80 -4.55 -21.96
CA PRO A 264 -20.47 -4.54 -23.40
C PRO A 264 -19.70 -3.31 -23.91
N ASP A 265 -19.33 -2.37 -23.05
CA ASP A 265 -18.87 -1.02 -23.43
C ASP A 265 -17.39 -0.89 -23.78
N TYR A 266 -16.60 -1.97 -23.80
CA TYR A 266 -15.27 -1.89 -24.40
C TYR A 266 -15.40 -1.88 -25.92
N GLN A 267 -15.47 -0.69 -26.51
CA GLN A 267 -15.25 -0.46 -27.92
C GLN A 267 -13.74 -0.40 -28.16
N PRO A 268 -13.12 -1.41 -28.79
CA PRO A 268 -11.75 -1.24 -29.27
C PRO A 268 -11.78 -0.13 -30.33
N THR A 269 -11.04 0.96 -30.08
CA THR A 269 -10.86 2.06 -31.02
C THR A 269 -9.95 1.66 -32.18
N GLY A 270 -10.35 0.65 -32.93
CA GLY A 270 -9.73 0.20 -34.16
C GLY A 270 -10.83 -0.08 -35.18
N LYS A 271 -10.89 0.76 -36.21
CA LYS A 271 -11.77 0.53 -37.37
C LYS A 271 -11.47 -0.82 -38.03
N THR A 272 -12.23 -1.83 -37.65
CA THR A 272 -12.48 -3.00 -38.50
C THR A 272 -13.97 -3.19 -38.49
N GLU A 273 -14.61 -2.82 -39.61
CA GLU A 273 -16.00 -3.13 -39.89
C GLU A 273 -16.18 -4.64 -39.94
N PHE A 274 -16.65 -5.23 -38.87
CA PHE A 274 -17.39 -6.48 -38.87
C PHE A 274 -18.74 -6.20 -38.19
N SER A 275 -19.72 -5.78 -39.00
CA SER A 275 -21.10 -5.74 -38.57
C SER A 275 -21.63 -7.18 -38.45
N MET A 276 -21.52 -7.77 -37.27
CA MET A 276 -22.44 -8.79 -36.81
C MET A 276 -23.40 -8.15 -35.82
N ASN A 277 -24.68 -8.22 -36.14
CA ASN A 277 -25.77 -7.95 -35.20
C ASN A 277 -25.56 -8.83 -33.96
N ARG A 278 -24.96 -8.27 -32.91
CA ARG A 278 -24.77 -8.92 -31.61
C ARG A 278 -25.80 -8.37 -30.64
N THR A 279 -27.02 -8.85 -30.74
CA THR A 279 -27.94 -8.90 -29.61
C THR A 279 -27.46 -10.00 -28.68
N ASP A 280 -27.17 -9.64 -27.43
CA ASP A 280 -27.14 -10.48 -26.21
C ASP A 280 -26.03 -11.51 -25.98
N PHE A 281 -24.80 -11.28 -26.37
CA PHE A 281 -23.68 -11.96 -25.69
C PHE A 281 -23.19 -11.10 -24.51
N LYS A 282 -23.74 -11.33 -23.32
CA LYS A 282 -23.07 -10.98 -22.05
C LYS A 282 -21.75 -11.78 -22.03
N ARG A 283 -20.62 -11.14 -22.39
CA ARG A 283 -19.32 -11.77 -22.20
C ARG A 283 -19.14 -12.00 -20.71
N ARG A 284 -19.11 -13.26 -20.28
CA ARG A 284 -18.71 -13.60 -18.93
C ARG A 284 -17.22 -13.28 -18.79
N GLU A 285 -16.85 -12.73 -17.64
CA GLU A 285 -15.45 -12.64 -17.24
C GLU A 285 -14.82 -14.04 -17.31
N PHE A 286 -13.70 -14.16 -18.02
CA PHE A 286 -13.03 -15.46 -18.21
C PHE A 286 -11.89 -15.66 -17.23
N ARG A 287 -11.36 -14.57 -16.67
CA ARG A 287 -10.30 -14.63 -15.67
C ARG A 287 -10.84 -15.27 -14.40
N PRO A 288 -10.11 -16.19 -13.77
CA PRO A 288 -10.54 -16.77 -12.49
C PRO A 288 -10.63 -15.73 -11.38
N GLU A 289 -9.65 -14.81 -11.30
CA GLU A 289 -9.52 -13.81 -10.26
C GLU A 289 -8.97 -12.49 -10.80
N VAL A 290 -9.31 -11.38 -10.15
CA VAL A 290 -8.83 -10.03 -10.50
C VAL A 290 -8.67 -9.24 -9.21
N HIS A 291 -7.45 -9.18 -8.69
CA HIS A 291 -7.12 -8.43 -7.47
C HIS A 291 -5.61 -8.19 -7.32
N ASP A 292 -5.24 -7.16 -6.58
CA ASP A 292 -3.86 -6.82 -6.24
C ASP A 292 -3.40 -7.47 -4.92
N SER A 293 -4.33 -7.93 -4.10
CA SER A 293 -4.07 -8.68 -2.87
C SER A 293 -5.26 -9.58 -2.50
N ASP A 294 -4.96 -10.76 -1.94
CA ASP A 294 -5.96 -11.74 -1.49
C ASP A 294 -6.56 -11.38 -0.15
N GLY A 295 -5.76 -10.80 0.76
CA GLY A 295 -6.21 -10.60 2.12
C GLY A 295 -5.32 -9.71 2.97
N LEU A 296 -5.84 -9.40 4.14
CA LEU A 296 -5.16 -8.67 5.20
C LEU A 296 -4.63 -9.65 6.24
N LEU A 297 -3.30 -9.72 6.36
CA LEU A 297 -2.61 -10.42 7.46
C LEU A 297 -2.31 -9.42 8.57
N MET A 298 -2.58 -9.79 9.81
CA MET A 298 -2.26 -9.01 10.99
C MET A 298 -1.54 -9.88 12.01
N GLU A 299 -0.56 -9.31 12.70
CA GLU A 299 0.12 -9.96 13.82
C GLU A 299 -0.24 -9.22 15.12
N THR A 300 -0.63 -9.98 16.13
CA THR A 300 -0.99 -9.44 17.45
C THR A 300 0.23 -9.37 18.38
N ALA A 301 0.11 -8.66 19.48
CA ALA A 301 1.15 -8.60 20.52
C ALA A 301 1.45 -9.98 21.15
N SER A 302 0.50 -10.92 21.10
CA SER A 302 0.71 -12.31 21.55
C SER A 302 1.41 -13.20 20.50
N GLY A 303 1.67 -12.68 19.29
CA GLY A 303 2.22 -13.45 18.17
C GLY A 303 1.16 -14.28 17.40
N GLU A 304 -0.13 -14.07 17.68
CA GLU A 304 -1.21 -14.66 16.90
C GLU A 304 -1.29 -13.97 15.53
N LYS A 305 -1.41 -14.77 14.47
CA LYS A 305 -1.61 -14.28 13.11
C LYS A 305 -3.08 -14.37 12.71
N LEU A 306 -3.66 -13.25 12.32
CA LEU A 306 -5.04 -13.12 11.87
C LEU A 306 -5.05 -12.90 10.36
N TRP A 307 -5.81 -13.73 9.65
CA TRP A 307 -5.99 -13.61 8.20
C TRP A 307 -7.43 -13.24 7.87
N ALA A 308 -7.62 -12.11 7.22
CA ALA A 308 -8.92 -11.66 6.74
C ALA A 308 -8.90 -11.60 5.20
N PRO A 309 -9.51 -12.57 4.49
CA PRO A 309 -9.69 -12.48 3.06
C PRO A 309 -10.42 -11.20 2.69
N LEU A 310 -10.01 -10.55 1.58
CA LEU A 310 -10.72 -9.40 1.03
C LEU A 310 -11.98 -9.85 0.29
N ASP A 311 -12.95 -8.97 0.23
CA ASP A 311 -14.15 -9.17 -0.57
C ASP A 311 -14.57 -7.86 -1.25
N ASN A 312 -15.32 -7.97 -2.34
CA ASN A 312 -15.96 -6.82 -2.99
C ASN A 312 -17.44 -6.78 -2.55
N PRO A 313 -17.76 -6.05 -1.47
CA PRO A 313 -19.07 -6.12 -0.84
C PRO A 313 -20.12 -5.35 -1.66
N LYS A 314 -21.40 -5.58 -1.37
CA LYS A 314 -22.51 -4.83 -1.98
C LYS A 314 -22.69 -3.42 -1.43
N SER A 315 -22.19 -3.17 -0.23
CA SER A 315 -22.20 -1.88 0.46
C SER A 315 -20.87 -1.68 1.18
N VAL A 316 -20.51 -0.44 1.52
CA VAL A 316 -19.27 -0.16 2.24
C VAL A 316 -19.25 -0.93 3.56
N VAL A 317 -18.15 -1.67 3.79
CA VAL A 317 -17.89 -2.44 5.00
C VAL A 317 -16.66 -1.89 5.69
N VAL A 318 -16.73 -1.78 7.02
CA VAL A 318 -15.59 -1.41 7.88
C VAL A 318 -15.43 -2.47 8.95
N ARG A 319 -14.26 -3.10 8.96
CA ARG A 319 -13.85 -4.04 10.03
C ARG A 319 -12.72 -3.41 10.84
N LYS A 320 -12.70 -3.64 12.17
CA LYS A 320 -11.64 -3.13 13.06
C LYS A 320 -11.05 -4.27 13.88
N PHE A 321 -9.72 -4.29 13.99
CA PHE A 321 -8.97 -5.33 14.68
C PHE A 321 -8.05 -4.69 15.72
N SER A 322 -8.26 -5.07 16.99
CA SER A 322 -7.49 -4.57 18.13
C SER A 322 -6.23 -5.41 18.37
N ASP A 323 -5.32 -4.90 19.20
CA ASP A 323 -4.10 -5.57 19.65
C ASP A 323 -3.11 -5.97 18.55
N VAL A 324 -3.21 -5.32 17.38
CA VAL A 324 -2.35 -5.56 16.23
C VAL A 324 -1.06 -4.77 16.34
N THR A 325 0.08 -5.43 16.07
CA THR A 325 1.42 -4.84 16.10
C THR A 325 2.01 -4.63 14.71
N SER A 326 1.56 -5.38 13.71
CA SER A 326 1.91 -5.19 12.31
C SER A 326 0.76 -5.66 11.41
N PHE A 327 0.67 -5.12 10.19
CA PHE A 327 -0.36 -5.51 9.24
C PHE A 327 0.13 -5.45 7.80
N SER A 328 -0.43 -6.31 6.95
CA SER A 328 0.03 -6.48 5.57
C SER A 328 -1.14 -6.78 4.64
N LEU A 329 -1.16 -6.14 3.49
CA LEU A 329 -1.96 -6.62 2.35
C LEU A 329 -1.09 -7.57 1.54
N LEU A 330 -1.51 -8.82 1.40
CA LEU A 330 -0.73 -9.88 0.77
C LEU A 330 -1.39 -10.39 -0.51
N GLN A 331 -0.57 -10.64 -1.52
CA GLN A 331 -0.93 -11.39 -2.72
C GLN A 331 -0.30 -12.78 -2.60
N ARG A 332 -1.10 -13.77 -2.18
CA ARG A 332 -0.64 -15.16 -1.95
C ARG A 332 -0.68 -16.00 -3.21
N ASP A 333 -1.67 -15.73 -4.07
CA ASP A 333 -1.76 -16.39 -5.36
C ASP A 333 -0.71 -15.85 -6.32
N ARG A 334 0.27 -16.73 -6.62
CA ARG A 334 1.44 -16.40 -7.45
C ARG A 334 1.49 -17.17 -8.76
N ASP A 335 0.43 -17.93 -9.07
CA ASP A 335 0.34 -18.66 -10.34
C ASP A 335 -0.46 -17.85 -11.36
N LEU A 336 0.08 -17.68 -12.56
CA LEU A 336 -0.60 -17.02 -13.66
C LEU A 336 -1.95 -17.67 -13.99
N SER A 337 -2.10 -18.98 -13.76
CA SER A 337 -3.34 -19.71 -14.05
C SER A 337 -4.54 -19.23 -13.23
N HIS A 338 -4.30 -18.60 -12.05
CA HIS A 338 -5.34 -18.01 -11.22
C HIS A 338 -5.90 -16.71 -11.81
N TYR A 339 -5.15 -16.04 -12.70
CA TYR A 339 -5.54 -14.74 -13.26
C TYR A 339 -5.79 -14.78 -14.76
N LEU A 340 -4.99 -15.55 -15.52
CA LEU A 340 -5.00 -15.61 -16.99
C LEU A 340 -4.85 -14.23 -17.66
N ASP A 341 -4.18 -13.30 -16.98
CA ASP A 341 -3.96 -11.93 -17.42
C ASP A 341 -2.45 -11.63 -17.50
N THR A 342 -1.94 -11.59 -18.74
CA THR A 342 -0.53 -11.34 -19.05
C THR A 342 -0.20 -9.85 -19.19
N GLU A 343 -1.19 -8.96 -19.18
CA GLU A 343 -0.99 -7.51 -19.22
C GLU A 343 -0.94 -6.94 -17.81
N ALA A 344 -1.90 -7.27 -16.95
CA ALA A 344 -1.96 -6.79 -15.57
C ALA A 344 -0.98 -7.51 -14.64
N GLU A 345 -0.59 -8.76 -14.99
CA GLU A 345 0.38 -9.58 -14.23
C GLU A 345 0.09 -9.64 -12.72
N TYR A 346 -1.17 -9.84 -12.32
CA TYR A 346 -1.61 -9.84 -10.92
C TYR A 346 -0.79 -10.78 -10.03
N HIS A 347 -0.38 -11.95 -10.54
CA HIS A 347 0.47 -12.93 -9.86
C HIS A 347 1.85 -12.37 -9.43
N ARG A 348 2.28 -11.21 -9.99
CA ARG A 348 3.54 -10.53 -9.70
C ARG A 348 3.38 -9.26 -8.84
N ARG A 349 2.14 -8.95 -8.41
CA ARG A 349 1.90 -7.79 -7.53
C ARG A 349 2.63 -7.99 -6.19
N PRO A 350 3.22 -6.96 -5.59
CA PRO A 350 3.91 -7.10 -4.32
C PRO A 350 2.93 -7.32 -3.16
N ASN A 351 3.42 -7.89 -2.08
CA ASN A 351 2.87 -7.69 -0.75
C ASN A 351 3.25 -6.28 -0.27
N LEU A 352 2.49 -5.73 0.68
CA LEU A 352 2.84 -4.48 1.33
C LEU A 352 2.56 -4.58 2.83
N THR A 353 3.66 -4.50 3.62
CA THR A 353 3.64 -4.64 5.07
C THR A 353 3.94 -3.32 5.76
N VAL A 354 3.17 -2.98 6.80
CA VAL A 354 3.44 -1.90 7.76
C VAL A 354 4.02 -2.49 9.04
N VAL A 355 5.20 -2.03 9.40
CA VAL A 355 5.85 -2.33 10.67
C VAL A 355 6.01 -1.02 11.44
N PRO A 356 5.22 -0.76 12.49
CA PRO A 356 5.41 0.41 13.35
C PRO A 356 6.82 0.47 13.94
N LYS A 357 7.42 1.66 13.93
CA LYS A 357 8.74 1.95 14.55
C LYS A 357 8.61 2.87 15.75
N SER A 358 7.41 3.40 15.99
CA SER A 358 7.02 4.10 17.19
C SER A 358 5.66 3.59 17.65
N ASP A 359 5.26 3.92 18.85
CA ASP A 359 3.87 3.75 19.28
C ASP A 359 2.96 4.65 18.44
N PHE A 360 1.96 4.03 17.78
CA PHE A 360 0.91 4.75 17.04
C PHE A 360 -0.19 5.32 17.95
N GLY A 361 -0.09 5.09 19.27
CA GLY A 361 -1.13 5.43 20.22
C GLY A 361 -2.34 4.50 20.18
N PRO A 362 -3.34 4.70 21.06
CA PRO A 362 -4.55 3.90 21.10
C PRO A 362 -5.29 3.91 19.77
N GLY A 363 -5.60 2.71 19.26
CA GLY A 363 -6.25 2.56 17.96
C GLY A 363 -6.50 1.09 17.61
N SER A 364 -6.80 0.87 16.36
CA SER A 364 -7.02 -0.45 15.78
C SER A 364 -6.67 -0.46 14.30
N VAL A 365 -6.31 -1.60 13.75
CA VAL A 365 -6.25 -1.76 12.30
C VAL A 365 -7.66 -1.73 11.76
N ARG A 366 -7.91 -0.80 10.84
CA ARG A 366 -9.15 -0.65 10.10
C ARG A 366 -8.98 -1.24 8.71
N LEU A 367 -9.88 -2.13 8.30
CA LEU A 367 -10.06 -2.54 6.93
C LEU A 367 -11.38 -1.94 6.41
N LEU A 368 -11.27 -1.17 5.34
CA LEU A 368 -12.39 -0.57 4.62
C LEU A 368 -12.49 -1.24 3.26
N GLU A 369 -13.64 -1.83 2.96
CA GLU A 369 -13.98 -2.48 1.71
C GLU A 369 -15.12 -1.69 1.04
N ILE A 370 -14.87 -1.19 -0.17
CA ILE A 370 -15.78 -0.32 -0.92
C ILE A 370 -16.29 -1.08 -2.14
N PRO A 371 -17.59 -1.10 -2.45
CA PRO A 371 -18.09 -1.72 -3.66
C PRO A 371 -17.43 -1.18 -4.92
N SER A 372 -16.93 -2.04 -5.79
CA SER A 372 -16.40 -1.67 -7.08
C SER A 372 -17.06 -2.47 -8.20
N ASN A 373 -17.28 -1.82 -9.35
CA ASN A 373 -17.83 -2.42 -10.56
C ASN A 373 -16.75 -2.66 -11.64
N ASP A 374 -15.50 -2.38 -11.32
CA ASP A 374 -14.36 -2.51 -12.23
C ASP A 374 -13.04 -2.71 -11.46
N GLU A 375 -11.99 -2.99 -12.20
CA GLU A 375 -10.63 -3.23 -11.72
C GLU A 375 -9.73 -1.98 -11.70
N TYR A 376 -10.27 -0.79 -12.01
CA TYR A 376 -9.48 0.43 -12.16
C TYR A 376 -9.46 1.29 -10.89
N SER A 377 -10.25 0.93 -9.88
CA SER A 377 -10.41 1.68 -8.66
C SER A 377 -9.85 0.92 -7.46
N ASP A 378 -8.89 1.53 -6.76
CA ASP A 378 -8.44 1.02 -5.44
C ASP A 378 -9.65 1.06 -4.48
N ASN A 379 -10.23 -0.08 -4.16
CA ASN A 379 -11.45 -0.19 -3.36
C ASN A 379 -11.22 -0.82 -1.98
N MET A 380 -9.98 -1.16 -1.65
CA MET A 380 -9.56 -1.72 -0.37
C MET A 380 -8.63 -0.75 0.34
N VAL A 381 -8.90 -0.40 1.59
CA VAL A 381 -8.00 0.42 2.41
C VAL A 381 -7.76 -0.23 3.76
N ALA A 382 -6.49 -0.48 4.12
CA ALA A 382 -6.10 -0.95 5.44
C ALA A 382 -5.16 0.07 6.09
N GLY A 383 -5.32 0.34 7.39
CA GLY A 383 -4.43 1.25 8.11
C GLY A 383 -4.77 1.33 9.60
N TRP A 384 -3.93 2.01 10.37
CA TRP A 384 -4.14 2.21 11.79
C TRP A 384 -5.07 3.40 12.04
N GLU A 385 -6.30 3.13 12.44
CA GLU A 385 -7.26 4.17 12.86
C GLU A 385 -7.02 4.55 14.31
N LEU A 386 -6.82 5.84 14.58
CA LEU A 386 -6.69 6.37 15.93
C LEU A 386 -8.03 6.28 16.66
N ALA A 387 -8.01 5.77 17.90
CA ALA A 387 -9.21 5.70 18.75
C ALA A 387 -9.75 7.09 19.12
N ASN A 388 -8.84 8.07 19.27
CA ASN A 388 -9.16 9.47 19.55
C ASN A 388 -8.45 10.34 18.51
N THR A 389 -9.23 11.08 17.73
CA THR A 389 -8.66 11.99 16.73
C THR A 389 -8.04 13.21 17.41
N PRO A 390 -6.87 13.68 16.93
CA PRO A 390 -6.20 14.83 17.49
C PRO A 390 -7.03 16.11 17.39
N GLU A 391 -6.97 16.94 18.44
CA GLU A 391 -7.64 18.25 18.48
C GLU A 391 -6.97 19.28 17.58
N ALA A 392 -7.70 20.34 17.22
CA ALA A 392 -7.11 21.49 16.53
C ALA A 392 -5.97 22.09 17.36
N GLY A 393 -4.86 22.44 16.70
CA GLY A 393 -3.64 22.95 17.33
C GLY A 393 -2.72 21.88 17.91
N SER A 394 -3.09 20.59 17.85
CA SER A 394 -2.25 19.52 18.37
C SER A 394 -1.16 19.11 17.36
N ARG A 395 -0.06 18.58 17.92
CA ARG A 395 1.05 17.95 17.21
C ARG A 395 0.97 16.44 17.41
N TYR A 396 1.27 15.66 16.37
CA TYR A 396 1.28 14.20 16.42
C TYR A 396 2.49 13.65 15.67
N GLU A 397 3.20 12.70 16.27
CA GLU A 397 4.40 12.10 15.69
C GLU A 397 4.26 10.59 15.59
N PHE A 398 4.73 10.03 14.48
CA PHE A 398 4.78 8.58 14.30
C PHE A 398 5.87 8.19 13.31
N ALA A 399 6.32 6.94 13.41
CA ALA A 399 7.31 6.37 12.52
C ALA A 399 6.97 4.92 12.21
N TYR A 400 7.21 4.49 10.98
CA TYR A 400 6.96 3.13 10.51
C TYR A 400 7.86 2.77 9.35
N GLN A 401 7.92 1.48 9.07
CA GLN A 401 8.57 0.96 7.88
C GLN A 401 7.52 0.31 6.98
N LEU A 402 7.61 0.59 5.70
CA LEU A 402 6.91 -0.14 4.64
C LEU A 402 7.86 -1.14 3.99
N ILE A 403 7.33 -2.33 3.66
CA ILE A 403 8.08 -3.40 3.03
C ILE A 403 7.27 -3.90 1.83
N TRP A 404 7.83 -3.72 0.62
CA TRP A 404 7.29 -4.31 -0.61
C TRP A 404 8.12 -5.54 -0.96
N ASP A 405 7.50 -6.71 -0.95
CA ASP A 405 8.15 -7.98 -1.27
C ASP A 405 7.25 -8.90 -2.10
N GLY A 406 7.83 -10.00 -2.56
CA GLY A 406 7.10 -11.05 -3.30
C GLY A 406 6.90 -12.34 -2.49
N LYS A 407 7.31 -12.35 -1.22
CA LYS A 407 7.23 -13.54 -0.37
C LYS A 407 6.89 -13.15 1.06
N GLU A 408 6.14 -13.99 1.74
CA GLU A 408 5.90 -13.83 3.16
C GLU A 408 7.18 -14.15 3.96
N ALA A 409 7.48 -13.31 4.95
CA ALA A 409 8.71 -13.42 5.73
C ALA A 409 8.69 -14.61 6.71
N ASP A 410 7.51 -14.94 7.25
CA ASP A 410 7.36 -16.02 8.24
C ASP A 410 6.31 -17.04 7.80
N THR A 411 6.77 -18.26 7.53
CA THR A 411 5.99 -19.42 7.09
C THR A 411 6.02 -20.56 8.12
N SER A 412 6.26 -20.22 9.39
CA SER A 412 6.42 -21.19 10.49
C SER A 412 5.12 -21.84 10.95
N GLN A 413 3.97 -21.25 10.62
CA GLN A 413 2.62 -21.75 10.94
C GLN A 413 1.90 -22.23 9.68
N PHE A 414 0.79 -22.98 9.87
CA PHE A 414 -0.13 -23.24 8.76
C PHE A 414 -0.76 -21.91 8.31
N ARG A 415 -0.72 -21.64 7.01
CA ARG A 415 -1.20 -20.40 6.40
C ARG A 415 -2.48 -20.67 5.62
N VAL A 416 -3.44 -19.79 5.71
CA VAL A 416 -4.62 -19.83 4.82
C VAL A 416 -4.18 -19.50 3.39
N VAL A 417 -4.46 -20.38 2.45
CA VAL A 417 -4.08 -20.19 1.03
C VAL A 417 -5.27 -20.23 0.10
N SER A 418 -6.46 -20.59 0.59
CA SER A 418 -7.68 -20.56 -0.21
C SER A 418 -8.91 -20.42 0.68
N THR A 419 -9.91 -19.70 0.19
CA THR A 419 -11.22 -19.55 0.79
C THR A 419 -12.29 -19.63 -0.29
N THR A 420 -13.23 -20.60 -0.20
CA THR A 420 -14.40 -20.61 -1.08
C THR A 420 -15.70 -20.50 -0.29
N VAL A 421 -16.69 -19.84 -0.87
CA VAL A 421 -17.97 -19.54 -0.22
C VAL A 421 -19.10 -19.95 -1.15
N HIS A 422 -20.00 -20.80 -0.64
CA HIS A 422 -21.13 -21.34 -1.37
C HIS A 422 -22.44 -21.12 -0.59
N PRO A 423 -23.18 -20.01 -0.81
CA PRO A 423 -24.42 -19.77 -0.14
C PRO A 423 -25.53 -20.67 -0.69
N ASN A 424 -26.39 -21.16 0.21
CA ASN A 424 -27.63 -21.83 -0.09
C ASN A 424 -28.81 -21.04 0.53
N PRO A 425 -29.32 -19.98 -0.12
CA PRO A 425 -30.34 -19.11 0.45
C PRO A 425 -31.66 -19.83 0.83
N ARG A 426 -31.98 -20.95 0.14
CA ARG A 426 -33.19 -21.72 0.42
C ARG A 426 -33.17 -22.44 1.77
N ALA A 427 -31.95 -22.75 2.26
CA ALA A 427 -31.73 -23.40 3.53
C ALA A 427 -31.26 -22.43 4.62
N SER A 428 -31.07 -21.16 4.32
CA SER A 428 -30.38 -20.18 5.18
C SER A 428 -29.00 -20.69 5.61
N GLU A 429 -28.27 -21.30 4.70
CA GLU A 429 -26.98 -21.93 4.94
C GLU A 429 -25.93 -21.36 3.99
N THR A 430 -24.70 -21.24 4.49
CA THR A 430 -23.54 -20.95 3.66
C THR A 430 -22.46 -21.97 3.97
N HIS A 431 -21.99 -22.65 2.93
CA HIS A 431 -20.92 -23.62 3.04
C HIS A 431 -19.59 -22.94 2.73
N PHE A 432 -18.58 -23.20 3.58
CA PHE A 432 -17.22 -22.67 3.45
C PHE A 432 -16.22 -23.82 3.28
N THR A 433 -15.18 -23.55 2.48
CA THR A 433 -13.95 -24.33 2.53
C THR A 433 -12.78 -23.37 2.73
N VAL A 434 -11.90 -23.72 3.69
CA VAL A 434 -10.68 -22.97 3.99
C VAL A 434 -9.49 -23.92 3.90
N GLU A 435 -8.58 -23.68 2.97
CA GLU A 435 -7.36 -24.47 2.83
C GLU A 435 -6.20 -23.80 3.55
N PHE A 436 -5.47 -24.60 4.34
CA PHE A 436 -4.30 -24.21 5.08
C PHE A 436 -3.07 -24.92 4.53
N ALA A 437 -2.09 -24.18 4.00
CA ALA A 437 -0.82 -24.76 3.58
C ALA A 437 0.05 -25.15 4.77
N LYS A 438 0.88 -26.19 4.59
CA LYS A 438 1.87 -26.65 5.58
C LYS A 438 2.93 -25.57 5.82
N PRO A 439 3.49 -25.53 7.05
CA PRO A 439 4.69 -24.75 7.31
C PRO A 439 5.85 -25.18 6.39
N GLU A 440 6.63 -24.22 5.93
CA GLU A 440 7.81 -24.50 5.08
C GLU A 440 8.94 -25.20 5.84
N SER A 441 8.88 -25.26 7.18
CA SER A 441 9.82 -26.01 8.02
C SER A 441 9.88 -27.51 7.72
N GLY A 442 8.91 -28.03 6.98
CA GLY A 442 8.83 -29.44 6.60
C GLY A 442 8.48 -30.40 7.74
N GLU A 443 8.11 -29.90 8.92
CA GLU A 443 7.68 -30.75 10.03
C GLU A 443 6.41 -31.51 9.65
N THR A 444 6.47 -32.85 9.73
CA THR A 444 5.30 -33.71 9.56
C THR A 444 4.58 -33.84 10.89
N ILE A 445 3.43 -33.18 11.02
CA ILE A 445 2.61 -33.25 12.22
C ILE A 445 1.59 -34.39 12.05
N PRO A 446 1.49 -35.34 13.01
CA PRO A 446 0.49 -36.36 12.97
C PRO A 446 -0.94 -35.79 12.99
N VAL A 447 -1.82 -36.38 12.18
CA VAL A 447 -3.20 -35.88 12.01
C VAL A 447 -4.02 -35.93 13.30
N ASP A 448 -3.79 -36.90 14.13
CA ASP A 448 -4.43 -37.11 15.42
C ASP A 448 -4.04 -36.07 16.49
N GLU A 449 -2.96 -35.32 16.24
CA GLU A 449 -2.59 -34.14 17.04
C GLU A 449 -3.29 -32.86 16.61
N LEU A 450 -3.94 -32.83 15.43
CA LEU A 450 -4.55 -31.66 14.84
C LEU A 450 -6.08 -31.71 14.91
N ARG A 451 -6.69 -30.58 15.20
CA ARG A 451 -8.14 -30.44 15.11
C ARG A 451 -8.53 -29.03 14.62
N PRO A 452 -9.52 -28.91 13.74
CA PRO A 452 -10.10 -27.62 13.39
C PRO A 452 -10.99 -27.10 14.53
N PHE A 453 -11.01 -25.79 14.69
CA PHE A 453 -11.95 -25.09 15.54
C PHE A 453 -12.62 -23.98 14.73
N VAL A 454 -13.95 -24.02 14.63
CA VAL A 454 -14.77 -23.05 13.89
C VAL A 454 -15.75 -22.42 14.85
N ALA A 455 -15.91 -21.10 14.78
CA ALA A 455 -16.87 -20.35 15.57
C ALA A 455 -17.58 -19.31 14.72
N ALA A 456 -18.84 -19.04 15.06
CA ALA A 456 -19.67 -17.99 14.48
C ALA A 456 -20.28 -17.12 15.57
N SER A 457 -20.41 -15.82 15.33
CA SER A 457 -21.07 -14.87 16.23
C SER A 457 -22.60 -14.81 16.01
N GLN A 458 -23.30 -14.07 16.86
CA GLN A 458 -24.70 -13.65 16.69
C GLN A 458 -25.71 -14.79 16.43
N GLY A 459 -25.52 -15.95 17.08
CA GLY A 459 -26.45 -17.07 16.97
C GLY A 459 -26.30 -17.93 15.73
N GLY A 460 -25.31 -17.66 14.88
CA GLY A 460 -24.91 -18.53 13.78
C GLY A 460 -24.53 -19.92 14.28
N GLN A 461 -25.05 -20.96 13.65
CA GLN A 461 -24.79 -22.35 14.05
C GLN A 461 -23.80 -22.98 13.09
N VAL A 462 -22.67 -23.46 13.64
CA VAL A 462 -21.68 -24.23 12.89
C VAL A 462 -22.14 -25.67 12.76
N LYS A 463 -22.17 -26.20 11.53
CA LYS A 463 -22.56 -27.59 11.20
C LYS A 463 -21.52 -28.23 10.29
N ASP A 464 -21.52 -29.55 10.27
CA ASP A 464 -20.83 -30.41 9.29
C ASP A 464 -19.34 -30.07 9.12
N VAL A 465 -18.64 -29.81 10.24
CA VAL A 465 -17.19 -29.54 10.19
C VAL A 465 -16.44 -30.80 9.77
N GLN A 466 -15.74 -30.72 8.64
CA GLN A 466 -14.90 -31.76 8.11
C GLN A 466 -13.44 -31.26 8.05
N PHE A 467 -12.49 -32.18 8.21
CA PHE A 467 -11.07 -31.91 8.21
C PHE A 467 -10.35 -32.99 7.42
N ALA A 468 -9.72 -32.59 6.30
CA ALA A 468 -9.11 -33.54 5.37
C ALA A 468 -7.73 -33.04 4.92
N PRO A 469 -6.76 -33.97 4.69
CA PRO A 469 -5.48 -33.61 4.12
C PRO A 469 -5.62 -33.24 2.63
N THR A 470 -4.79 -32.32 2.17
CA THR A 470 -4.58 -31.98 0.76
C THR A 470 -3.10 -32.13 0.41
N GLU A 471 -2.76 -31.98 -0.87
CA GLU A 471 -1.35 -31.98 -1.29
C GLU A 471 -0.58 -30.82 -0.63
N ARG A 472 -1.20 -29.64 -0.52
CA ARG A 472 -0.60 -28.44 0.06
C ARG A 472 -0.64 -28.43 1.59
N GLY A 473 -1.64 -29.06 2.22
CA GLY A 473 -1.79 -29.01 3.67
C GLY A 473 -3.09 -29.63 4.17
N TRP A 474 -4.02 -28.81 4.63
CA TRP A 474 -5.27 -29.22 5.25
C TRP A 474 -6.45 -28.40 4.76
N LEU A 475 -7.55 -29.05 4.46
CA LEU A 475 -8.83 -28.42 4.14
C LEU A 475 -9.77 -28.54 5.34
N VAL A 476 -10.31 -27.43 5.77
CA VAL A 476 -11.44 -27.37 6.71
C VAL A 476 -12.67 -26.96 5.93
N SER A 477 -13.72 -27.82 5.90
CA SER A 477 -15.01 -27.46 5.33
C SER A 477 -16.07 -27.47 6.41
N PHE A 478 -17.03 -26.52 6.34
CA PHE A 478 -18.09 -26.38 7.32
C PHE A 478 -19.27 -25.60 6.76
N THR A 479 -20.40 -25.70 7.40
CA THR A 479 -21.63 -24.96 7.05
C THR A 479 -22.00 -24.03 8.19
N ILE A 480 -22.33 -22.79 7.85
CA ILE A 480 -22.94 -21.84 8.78
C ILE A 480 -24.44 -21.77 8.46
N PHE A 481 -25.25 -22.09 9.45
CA PHE A 481 -26.70 -21.91 9.40
C PHE A 481 -27.06 -20.61 10.12
N ASP A 482 -27.76 -19.71 9.40
CA ASP A 482 -28.29 -18.48 9.93
C ASP A 482 -29.80 -18.64 10.23
N PRO A 483 -30.21 -18.75 11.50
CA PRO A 483 -31.64 -18.95 11.84
C PRO A 483 -32.46 -17.69 11.62
N THR A 484 -31.86 -16.50 11.53
CA THR A 484 -32.59 -15.23 11.49
C THR A 484 -31.98 -14.23 10.48
N PRO A 485 -31.86 -14.59 9.18
CA PRO A 485 -31.32 -13.68 8.17
C PRO A 485 -32.32 -12.51 7.90
N PRO A 486 -31.82 -11.34 7.39
CA PRO A 486 -30.40 -11.03 7.10
C PRO A 486 -29.69 -10.51 8.34
N GLN A 487 -28.47 -10.96 8.57
CA GLN A 487 -27.59 -10.38 9.58
C GLN A 487 -26.12 -10.51 9.19
N THR A 488 -25.28 -9.71 9.85
CA THR A 488 -23.83 -9.77 9.69
C THR A 488 -23.25 -10.68 10.78
N MET A 489 -22.45 -11.67 10.41
CA MET A 489 -21.80 -12.60 11.33
C MET A 489 -20.30 -12.63 11.16
N ASP A 490 -19.57 -12.55 12.28
CA ASP A 490 -18.16 -12.85 12.32
C ASP A 490 -17.96 -14.37 12.42
N ILE A 491 -17.18 -14.91 11.50
CA ILE A 491 -16.82 -16.33 11.46
C ILE A 491 -15.32 -16.44 11.63
N SER A 492 -14.87 -17.43 12.39
CA SER A 492 -13.43 -17.73 12.52
C SER A 492 -13.18 -19.22 12.40
N CYS A 493 -12.03 -19.54 11.79
CA CYS A 493 -11.52 -20.89 11.66
C CYS A 493 -10.03 -20.93 11.99
N VAL A 494 -9.59 -21.95 12.75
CA VAL A 494 -8.19 -22.13 13.12
C VAL A 494 -7.89 -23.63 13.30
N ILE A 495 -6.65 -24.03 13.05
CA ILE A 495 -6.17 -25.37 13.36
C ILE A 495 -5.42 -25.32 14.71
N LEU A 496 -5.80 -26.22 15.61
CA LEU A 496 -5.18 -26.42 16.91
C LEU A 496 -4.32 -27.68 16.90
N ARG A 497 -3.15 -27.60 17.53
CA ARG A 497 -2.32 -28.74 17.89
C ARG A 497 -2.27 -28.86 19.41
N ARG A 498 -2.81 -29.95 19.99
CA ARG A 498 -2.85 -30.16 21.45
C ARG A 498 -3.39 -28.90 22.19
N ASP A 499 -4.50 -28.36 21.70
CA ASP A 499 -5.20 -27.19 22.22
C ASP A 499 -4.43 -25.83 22.13
N LYS A 500 -3.33 -25.77 21.37
CA LYS A 500 -2.62 -24.53 21.05
C LYS A 500 -2.80 -24.17 19.59
N PHE A 501 -2.88 -22.88 19.30
CA PHE A 501 -2.91 -22.40 17.92
C PHE A 501 -1.64 -22.82 17.18
N CYS A 502 -1.78 -23.42 16.01
CA CYS A 502 -0.67 -23.77 15.12
C CYS A 502 -0.88 -23.27 13.69
N SER A 503 -2.00 -22.62 13.40
CA SER A 503 -2.28 -21.95 12.15
C SER A 503 -2.57 -20.46 12.36
N GLU A 504 -2.59 -19.72 11.27
CA GLU A 504 -3.31 -18.44 11.22
C GLU A 504 -4.77 -18.66 11.61
N LYS A 505 -5.36 -17.62 12.19
CA LYS A 505 -6.79 -17.57 12.45
C LYS A 505 -7.47 -16.88 11.29
N TRP A 506 -8.18 -17.64 10.48
CA TRP A 506 -9.03 -17.13 9.42
C TRP A 506 -10.25 -16.42 9.99
N LEU A 507 -10.53 -15.21 9.49
CA LEU A 507 -11.61 -14.33 9.93
C LEU A 507 -12.44 -13.89 8.72
N TYR A 508 -13.73 -14.15 8.74
CA TYR A 508 -14.63 -13.80 7.65
C TYR A 508 -15.86 -13.07 8.18
N LEU A 509 -16.32 -12.05 7.44
CA LEU A 509 -17.56 -11.34 7.73
C LEU A 509 -18.61 -11.81 6.73
N LEU A 510 -19.54 -12.64 7.18
CA LEU A 510 -20.65 -13.10 6.37
C LEU A 510 -21.80 -12.08 6.45
N ASN A 511 -22.17 -11.53 5.29
CA ASN A 511 -23.36 -10.69 5.12
C ASN A 511 -24.42 -11.50 4.39
N THR A 512 -25.48 -11.93 5.08
CA THR A 512 -26.57 -12.74 4.53
C THR A 512 -27.73 -11.90 4.02
#